data_8a5f04c234c41440e9cc98ee27d88a4a
#
_entry.id   8a5f04c234c41440e9cc98ee27d88a4a
#
_cell.length_a   1.000
_cell.length_b   1.000
_cell.length_c   1.000
_cell.angle_alpha   90.00
_cell.angle_beta   90.00
_cell.angle_gamma   90.00
#
_symmetry.space_group_name_H-M   'P 1'
#
loop_
_entity.id
_entity.type
_entity.pdbx_description
1 polymer ?
#
loop_
_entity_poly.entity_id
_entity_poly.type
_entity_poly.pdbx_seq_one_letter_code
_entity_poly.pdbx_strand_id
1 'polypeptide(L)'
;MARVIVLGAGIIGVASAWVLCRAGHQVTLVDQHSGPAQGASQANGAQLSYAYGDALASPSMLRHLPGIALGRDPAYRVMMQADPEYLLWGLRFLLNSTQNRFLHNTRALLKTAAMTQHMLAQLQRELNLSFDYAPSGKMILYGSAKACDASAPVMQVKRELGIRLEVLDRAQATAIEPALDAYPDPIERVIYTPDDAAGRPDIFCSALVEALKQQYGLTTLFDQQAVQLLVDRGAIAGLALRKGNSLDCEVLVMATGQSAELLSWRDRPWGSIWPVQGYSLTAPAKAQAMRVSITDLSRKIVFARLGNEVRAAGLADIGARHWKFNAQRFASFRACAIEAFGQTFEHDQGQAMRPWSGARPCTPSSQPIIRGTSVRGLFLNLGHGTLGWTLGLGSAAQLAKLVEQHN
;
A
#
# COMPACT_ATOMS: atom_id res chain seq x y z
N MET A 1 -17.75 23.10 10.47
CA MET A 1 -17.81 22.84 9.02
C MET A 1 -16.76 23.73 8.36
N ALA A 2 -15.76 23.15 7.69
CA ALA A 2 -14.66 23.89 7.05
C ALA A 2 -14.57 23.51 5.56
N ARG A 3 -14.00 24.39 4.74
CA ARG A 3 -13.61 24.11 3.37
C ARG A 3 -12.29 23.36 3.36
N VAL A 4 -12.30 22.09 2.91
CA VAL A 4 -11.15 21.20 2.96
C VAL A 4 -10.71 20.85 1.55
N ILE A 5 -9.42 20.97 1.26
CA ILE A 5 -8.81 20.41 0.06
C ILE A 5 -8.06 19.14 0.45
N VAL A 6 -8.34 18.03 -0.25
CA VAL A 6 -7.53 16.82 -0.23
C VAL A 6 -6.75 16.74 -1.54
N LEU A 7 -5.43 16.83 -1.45
CA LEU A 7 -4.54 16.79 -2.61
C LEU A 7 -3.97 15.38 -2.80
N GLY A 8 -4.32 14.76 -3.93
CA GLY A 8 -4.02 13.38 -4.29
C GLY A 8 -5.25 12.48 -4.16
N ALA A 9 -5.65 11.82 -5.27
CA ALA A 9 -6.80 10.93 -5.35
C ALA A 9 -6.42 9.43 -5.40
N GLY A 10 -5.29 9.05 -4.83
CA GLY A 10 -4.97 7.67 -4.50
C GLY A 10 -5.84 7.17 -3.34
N ILE A 11 -5.70 5.90 -2.96
CA ILE A 11 -6.46 5.28 -1.87
C ILE A 11 -6.42 6.11 -0.57
N ILE A 12 -5.29 6.75 -0.27
CA ILE A 12 -5.12 7.55 0.94
C ILE A 12 -5.95 8.83 0.88
N GLY A 13 -5.92 9.52 -0.27
CA GLY A 13 -6.70 10.75 -0.44
C GLY A 13 -8.19 10.48 -0.49
N VAL A 14 -8.62 9.44 -1.22
CA VAL A 14 -10.05 9.08 -1.30
C VAL A 14 -10.59 8.64 0.07
N ALA A 15 -9.81 7.86 0.83
CA ALA A 15 -10.16 7.49 2.21
C ALA A 15 -10.22 8.72 3.13
N SER A 16 -9.27 9.66 2.99
CA SER A 16 -9.28 10.92 3.74
C SER A 16 -10.49 11.78 3.39
N ALA A 17 -10.84 11.88 2.10
CA ALA A 17 -12.03 12.60 1.66
C ALA A 17 -13.32 12.01 2.29
N TRP A 18 -13.43 10.68 2.34
CA TRP A 18 -14.59 10.01 2.96
C TRP A 18 -14.78 10.39 4.42
N VAL A 19 -13.72 10.26 5.25
CA VAL A 19 -13.85 10.57 6.68
C VAL A 19 -14.15 12.05 6.93
N LEU A 20 -13.60 12.96 6.11
CA LEU A 20 -13.82 14.39 6.23
C LEU A 20 -15.23 14.81 5.75
N CYS A 21 -15.74 14.20 4.67
CA CYS A 21 -17.14 14.38 4.25
C CYS A 21 -18.10 13.93 5.35
N ARG A 22 -17.88 12.75 5.95
CA ARG A 22 -18.69 12.24 7.07
C ARG A 22 -18.65 13.15 8.30
N ALA A 23 -17.53 13.83 8.54
CA ALA A 23 -17.40 14.82 9.60
C ALA A 23 -18.11 16.17 9.26
N GLY A 24 -18.78 16.27 8.11
CA GLY A 24 -19.57 17.44 7.73
C GLY A 24 -18.75 18.57 7.10
N HIS A 25 -17.53 18.30 6.64
CA HIS A 25 -16.73 19.31 5.91
C HIS A 25 -17.12 19.40 4.43
N GLN A 26 -16.91 20.56 3.83
CA GLN A 26 -16.97 20.73 2.37
C GLN A 26 -15.65 20.32 1.76
N VAL A 27 -15.62 19.16 1.09
CA VAL A 27 -14.37 18.55 0.60
C VAL A 27 -14.23 18.72 -0.91
N THR A 28 -13.06 19.19 -1.33
CA THR A 28 -12.61 19.19 -2.74
C THR A 28 -11.43 18.25 -2.87
N LEU A 29 -11.58 17.22 -3.68
CA LEU A 29 -10.52 16.25 -4.02
C LEU A 29 -9.82 16.69 -5.30
N VAL A 30 -8.50 16.92 -5.23
CA VAL A 30 -7.69 17.44 -6.34
C VAL A 30 -6.63 16.42 -6.73
N ASP A 31 -6.50 16.11 -8.01
CA ASP A 31 -5.41 15.27 -8.54
C ASP A 31 -4.93 15.76 -9.91
N GLN A 32 -3.64 15.51 -10.18
CA GLN A 32 -3.04 15.84 -11.48
C GLN A 32 -3.45 14.89 -12.61
N HIS A 33 -3.94 13.70 -12.29
CA HIS A 33 -4.42 12.71 -13.24
C HIS A 33 -5.91 12.92 -13.56
N SER A 34 -6.39 12.27 -14.62
CA SER A 34 -7.76 12.38 -15.12
C SER A 34 -8.83 11.68 -14.26
N GLY A 35 -8.41 10.97 -13.20
CA GLY A 35 -9.30 10.24 -12.29
C GLY A 35 -8.59 9.68 -11.08
N PRO A 36 -9.34 9.02 -10.18
CA PRO A 36 -8.77 8.46 -8.96
C PRO A 36 -7.90 7.23 -9.23
N ALA A 37 -7.02 6.91 -8.29
CA ALA A 37 -6.18 5.71 -8.23
C ALA A 37 -5.22 5.48 -9.40
N GLN A 38 -4.82 6.48 -10.16
CA GLN A 38 -3.93 6.32 -11.31
C GLN A 38 -2.42 6.26 -10.96
N GLY A 39 -2.07 6.34 -9.66
CA GLY A 39 -0.72 6.13 -9.16
C GLY A 39 -0.51 4.72 -8.59
N ALA A 40 0.18 4.61 -7.45
CA ALA A 40 0.46 3.33 -6.78
C ALA A 40 -0.79 2.50 -6.42
N SER A 41 -1.97 3.11 -6.41
CA SER A 41 -3.25 2.43 -6.13
C SER A 41 -3.84 1.72 -7.34
N GLN A 42 -3.33 1.92 -8.55
CA GLN A 42 -3.93 1.42 -9.79
C GLN A 42 -3.89 -0.12 -9.90
N ALA A 43 -2.73 -0.71 -9.64
CA ALA A 43 -2.58 -2.16 -9.75
C ALA A 43 -1.54 -2.71 -8.77
N ASN A 44 -1.65 -2.36 -7.51
CA ASN A 44 -0.86 -2.93 -6.42
C ASN A 44 -1.22 -4.41 -6.18
N GLY A 45 -0.64 -5.04 -5.15
CA GLY A 45 -0.87 -6.46 -4.83
C GLY A 45 -2.30 -6.84 -4.44
N ALA A 46 -3.22 -5.88 -4.35
CA ALA A 46 -4.65 -6.05 -4.08
C ALA A 46 -5.01 -6.76 -2.74
N GLN A 47 -4.02 -7.12 -1.93
CA GLN A 47 -4.23 -7.78 -0.64
C GLN A 47 -4.54 -6.76 0.46
N LEU A 48 -5.57 -7.04 1.23
CA LEU A 48 -5.91 -6.38 2.49
C LEU A 48 -5.35 -7.26 3.63
N SER A 49 -4.08 -7.02 3.95
CA SER A 49 -3.28 -7.88 4.84
C SER A 49 -3.35 -7.37 6.28
N TYR A 50 -4.49 -7.50 6.92
CA TYR A 50 -4.71 -7.00 8.29
C TYR A 50 -3.82 -7.68 9.31
N ALA A 51 -3.54 -8.97 9.09
CA ALA A 51 -2.67 -9.79 9.91
C ALA A 51 -1.20 -9.82 9.44
N TYR A 52 -0.92 -9.43 8.19
CA TYR A 52 0.43 -9.41 7.62
C TYR A 52 0.86 -7.99 7.26
N GLY A 53 0.74 -7.08 8.23
CA GLY A 53 1.21 -5.70 8.17
C GLY A 53 2.62 -5.53 8.74
N ASP A 54 3.54 -6.45 8.46
CA ASP A 54 4.88 -6.43 9.03
C ASP A 54 5.71 -5.29 8.42
N ALA A 55 6.52 -4.62 9.25
CA ALA A 55 7.42 -3.57 8.78
C ALA A 55 8.45 -4.14 7.79
N LEU A 56 8.76 -3.38 6.73
CA LEU A 56 9.73 -3.79 5.72
C LEU A 56 11.16 -3.83 6.28
N ALA A 57 11.51 -2.85 7.11
CA ALA A 57 12.79 -2.78 7.81
C ALA A 57 12.83 -3.85 8.92
N SER A 58 13.45 -4.97 8.66
CA SER A 58 13.48 -6.15 9.54
C SER A 58 14.90 -6.70 9.72
N PRO A 59 15.18 -7.45 10.80
CA PRO A 59 16.47 -8.12 11.00
C PRO A 59 16.80 -9.12 9.89
N SER A 60 15.80 -9.75 9.28
CA SER A 60 16.00 -10.63 8.12
C SER A 60 16.49 -9.86 6.90
N MET A 61 15.98 -8.66 6.68
CA MET A 61 16.44 -7.80 5.59
C MET A 61 17.92 -7.46 5.74
N LEU A 62 18.41 -7.14 6.94
CA LEU A 62 19.83 -6.87 7.19
C LEU A 62 20.72 -8.06 6.78
N ARG A 63 20.28 -9.29 7.07
CA ARG A 63 21.01 -10.50 6.69
C ARG A 63 21.08 -10.74 5.18
N HIS A 64 20.06 -10.30 4.46
CA HIS A 64 20.01 -10.44 3.00
C HIS A 64 20.71 -9.29 2.25
N LEU A 65 21.02 -8.16 2.90
CA LEU A 65 21.65 -7.00 2.26
C LEU A 65 22.91 -7.32 1.45
N PRO A 66 23.87 -8.17 1.92
CA PRO A 66 25.04 -8.50 1.10
C PRO A 66 24.66 -9.19 -0.21
N GLY A 67 23.71 -10.13 -0.18
CA GLY A 67 23.19 -10.82 -1.37
C GLY A 67 22.48 -9.87 -2.32
N ILE A 68 21.69 -8.94 -1.79
CA ILE A 68 20.99 -7.90 -2.56
C ILE A 68 22.00 -6.95 -3.22
N ALA A 69 23.00 -6.48 -2.47
CA ALA A 69 24.05 -5.58 -2.99
C ALA A 69 24.88 -6.22 -4.10
N LEU A 70 25.09 -7.55 -4.04
CA LEU A 70 25.79 -8.34 -5.04
C LEU A 70 24.87 -8.77 -6.21
N GLY A 71 23.60 -8.33 -6.24
CA GLY A 71 22.64 -8.68 -7.29
C GLY A 71 22.24 -10.16 -7.32
N ARG A 72 22.45 -10.91 -6.21
CA ARG A 72 22.14 -12.34 -6.12
C ARG A 72 20.66 -12.63 -5.87
N ASP A 73 19.90 -11.63 -5.44
CA ASP A 73 18.46 -11.76 -5.19
C ASP A 73 17.68 -11.13 -6.35
N PRO A 74 17.02 -11.94 -7.18
CA PRO A 74 16.32 -11.45 -8.36
C PRO A 74 15.11 -10.56 -8.05
N ALA A 75 14.56 -10.64 -6.84
CA ALA A 75 13.42 -9.84 -6.44
C ALA A 75 13.79 -8.39 -6.07
N TYR A 76 15.06 -8.16 -5.70
CA TYR A 76 15.54 -6.84 -5.34
C TYR A 76 16.53 -6.30 -6.37
N ARG A 77 16.44 -5.00 -6.62
CA ARG A 77 17.46 -4.25 -7.35
C ARG A 77 17.74 -2.97 -6.59
N VAL A 78 18.98 -2.82 -6.15
CA VAL A 78 19.42 -1.60 -5.45
C VAL A 78 20.42 -0.87 -6.33
N MET A 79 20.12 0.38 -6.64
CA MET A 79 21.01 1.28 -7.37
C MET A 79 21.45 2.38 -6.42
N MET A 80 22.76 2.43 -6.14
CA MET A 80 23.32 3.48 -5.31
C MET A 80 23.19 4.84 -6.00
N GLN A 81 22.75 5.84 -5.24
CA GLN A 81 22.58 7.22 -5.69
C GLN A 81 23.36 8.16 -4.79
N ALA A 82 24.05 9.13 -5.38
CA ALA A 82 24.70 10.22 -4.66
C ALA A 82 23.65 11.32 -4.29
N ASP A 83 22.52 10.91 -3.73
CA ASP A 83 21.43 11.78 -3.31
C ASP A 83 21.37 11.77 -1.78
N PRO A 84 21.56 12.93 -1.12
CA PRO A 84 21.57 13.00 0.34
C PRO A 84 20.27 12.50 1.01
N GLU A 85 19.11 12.71 0.38
CA GLU A 85 17.83 12.18 0.91
C GLU A 85 17.78 10.66 0.82
N TYR A 86 18.31 10.07 -0.27
CA TYR A 86 18.41 8.62 -0.41
C TYR A 86 19.34 8.00 0.64
N LEU A 87 20.52 8.60 0.82
CA LEU A 87 21.49 8.11 1.80
C LEU A 87 20.91 8.20 3.23
N LEU A 88 20.25 9.31 3.56
CA LEU A 88 19.63 9.48 4.88
C LEU A 88 18.45 8.51 5.06
N TRP A 89 17.62 8.30 4.03
CA TRP A 89 16.55 7.30 4.05
C TRP A 89 17.12 5.89 4.30
N GLY A 90 18.19 5.53 3.57
CA GLY A 90 18.86 4.25 3.72
C GLY A 90 19.44 4.05 5.12
N LEU A 91 20.14 5.06 5.68
CA LEU A 91 20.65 5.01 7.05
C LEU A 91 19.50 4.81 8.07
N ARG A 92 18.42 5.57 7.95
CA ARG A 92 17.24 5.43 8.81
C ARG A 92 16.58 4.06 8.66
N PHE A 93 16.56 3.49 7.44
CA PHE A 93 16.05 2.16 7.19
C PHE A 93 16.87 1.10 7.94
N LEU A 94 18.21 1.17 7.86
CA LEU A 94 19.09 0.28 8.61
C LEU A 94 18.88 0.40 10.12
N LEU A 95 18.77 1.61 10.65
CA LEU A 95 18.48 1.85 12.06
C LEU A 95 17.11 1.29 12.50
N ASN A 96 16.12 1.25 11.63
CA ASN A 96 14.80 0.67 11.89
C ASN A 96 14.79 -0.87 11.76
N SER A 97 15.83 -1.48 11.19
CA SER A 97 15.89 -2.94 10.96
C SER A 97 16.34 -3.75 12.19
N THR A 98 16.48 -3.14 13.37
CA THR A 98 16.71 -3.86 14.62
C THR A 98 15.45 -4.58 15.10
N GLN A 99 15.59 -5.69 15.85
CA GLN A 99 14.46 -6.48 16.33
C GLN A 99 13.42 -5.64 17.08
N ASN A 100 13.87 -4.81 18.02
CA ASN A 100 12.97 -4.01 18.85
C ASN A 100 12.18 -2.99 18.01
N ARG A 101 12.85 -2.28 17.08
CA ARG A 101 12.19 -1.32 16.20
C ARG A 101 11.26 -2.00 15.20
N PHE A 102 11.68 -3.13 14.65
CA PHE A 102 10.85 -3.94 13.78
C PHE A 102 9.52 -4.33 14.45
N LEU A 103 9.58 -4.90 15.67
CA LEU A 103 8.39 -5.31 16.42
C LEU A 103 7.52 -4.09 16.82
N HIS A 104 8.15 -2.98 17.24
CA HIS A 104 7.43 -1.74 17.55
C HIS A 104 6.68 -1.19 16.32
N ASN A 105 7.38 -1.07 15.19
CA ASN A 105 6.80 -0.56 13.96
C ASN A 105 5.68 -1.49 13.45
N THR A 106 5.91 -2.80 13.47
CA THR A 106 4.90 -3.80 13.09
C THR A 106 3.66 -3.70 13.96
N ARG A 107 3.81 -3.54 15.28
CA ARG A 107 2.67 -3.37 16.20
C ARG A 107 1.83 -2.13 15.87
N ALA A 108 2.47 -1.02 15.52
CA ALA A 108 1.78 0.21 15.11
C ALA A 108 1.02 0.02 13.79
N LEU A 109 1.63 -0.64 12.81
CA LEU A 109 1.01 -0.95 11.53
C LEU A 109 -0.20 -1.87 11.67
N LEU A 110 -0.08 -2.94 12.47
CA LEU A 110 -1.18 -3.88 12.73
C LEU A 110 -2.38 -3.20 13.41
N LYS A 111 -2.14 -2.25 14.34
CA LYS A 111 -3.21 -1.45 14.94
C LYS A 111 -3.94 -0.60 13.88
N THR A 112 -3.20 0.05 12.99
CA THR A 112 -3.81 0.84 11.89
C THR A 112 -4.53 -0.06 10.89
N ALA A 113 -4.01 -1.24 10.60
CA ALA A 113 -4.66 -2.24 9.75
C ALA A 113 -5.99 -2.76 10.35
N ALA A 114 -6.02 -3.02 11.65
CA ALA A 114 -7.26 -3.38 12.37
C ALA A 114 -8.31 -2.25 12.32
N MET A 115 -7.88 -0.99 12.44
CA MET A 115 -8.78 0.16 12.23
C MET A 115 -9.33 0.17 10.79
N THR A 116 -8.49 -0.10 9.78
CA THR A 116 -8.95 -0.19 8.38
C THR A 116 -9.98 -1.29 8.22
N GLN A 117 -9.76 -2.48 8.77
CA GLN A 117 -10.70 -3.60 8.71
C GLN A 117 -12.08 -3.22 9.27
N HIS A 118 -12.08 -2.61 10.46
CA HIS A 118 -13.32 -2.14 11.09
C HIS A 118 -14.03 -1.07 10.24
N MET A 119 -13.30 -0.08 9.76
CA MET A 119 -13.85 1.02 8.96
C MET A 119 -14.33 0.55 7.59
N LEU A 120 -13.65 -0.42 6.96
CA LEU A 120 -14.10 -1.00 5.69
C LEU A 120 -15.43 -1.75 5.88
N ALA A 121 -15.56 -2.52 6.96
CA ALA A 121 -16.82 -3.18 7.27
C ALA A 121 -17.98 -2.19 7.52
N GLN A 122 -17.69 -1.05 8.15
CA GLN A 122 -18.66 0.04 8.34
C GLN A 122 -19.02 0.68 7.00
N LEU A 123 -18.02 1.05 6.20
CA LEU A 123 -18.19 1.67 4.88
C LEU A 123 -19.03 0.77 3.95
N GLN A 124 -18.78 -0.55 3.95
CA GLN A 124 -19.54 -1.50 3.15
C GLN A 124 -21.02 -1.58 3.56
N ARG A 125 -21.33 -1.47 4.86
CA ARG A 125 -22.72 -1.41 5.33
C ARG A 125 -23.42 -0.11 4.92
N GLU A 126 -22.69 1.00 4.88
CA GLU A 126 -23.23 2.32 4.54
C GLU A 126 -23.40 2.53 3.03
N LEU A 127 -22.41 2.11 2.24
CA LEU A 127 -22.32 2.46 0.82
C LEU A 127 -22.44 1.27 -0.13
N ASN A 128 -22.31 0.03 0.35
CA ASN A 128 -22.42 -1.21 -0.43
C ASN A 128 -21.60 -1.17 -1.74
N LEU A 129 -20.32 -0.78 -1.65
CA LEU A 129 -19.46 -0.62 -2.83
C LEU A 129 -19.07 -1.96 -3.43
N SER A 130 -19.07 -2.06 -4.76
CA SER A 130 -18.54 -3.20 -5.51
C SER A 130 -17.09 -2.91 -5.96
N PHE A 131 -16.13 -3.76 -5.55
CA PHE A 131 -14.70 -3.62 -5.89
C PHE A 131 -13.94 -4.96 -5.86
N ASP A 132 -14.61 -6.05 -6.26
CA ASP A 132 -14.10 -7.42 -6.23
C ASP A 132 -13.58 -7.83 -4.83
N TYR A 133 -14.25 -7.34 -3.78
CA TYR A 133 -13.89 -7.68 -2.40
C TYR A 133 -14.17 -9.15 -2.11
N ALA A 134 -13.17 -9.84 -1.56
CA ALA A 134 -13.29 -11.21 -1.09
C ALA A 134 -12.61 -11.38 0.28
N PRO A 135 -13.31 -11.90 1.29
CA PRO A 135 -12.72 -12.33 2.56
C PRO A 135 -11.97 -13.66 2.34
N SER A 136 -10.92 -13.61 1.55
CA SER A 136 -10.23 -14.78 1.03
C SER A 136 -9.32 -15.47 2.04
N GLY A 137 -9.03 -14.82 3.18
CA GLY A 137 -7.90 -15.20 3.99
C GLY A 137 -6.56 -14.98 3.27
N LYS A 138 -5.47 -15.37 3.92
CA LYS A 138 -4.13 -15.29 3.36
C LYS A 138 -3.24 -16.41 3.86
N MET A 139 -2.45 -16.97 2.97
CA MET A 139 -1.41 -17.95 3.25
C MET A 139 -0.02 -17.38 2.94
N ILE A 140 0.91 -17.61 3.85
CA ILE A 140 2.33 -17.25 3.69
C ILE A 140 3.11 -18.54 3.64
N LEU A 141 3.74 -18.82 2.50
CA LEU A 141 4.44 -20.07 2.23
C LEU A 141 5.89 -19.99 2.71
N TYR A 142 6.29 -20.94 3.53
CA TYR A 142 7.66 -21.11 4.02
C TYR A 142 8.26 -22.41 3.48
N GLY A 143 9.33 -22.29 2.71
CA GLY A 143 10.10 -23.44 2.20
C GLY A 143 10.96 -24.12 3.27
N SER A 144 10.97 -23.64 4.51
CA SER A 144 11.70 -24.24 5.62
C SER A 144 11.03 -23.94 6.96
N ALA A 145 10.93 -24.94 7.84
CA ALA A 145 10.39 -24.80 9.19
C ALA A 145 11.21 -23.78 10.00
N LYS A 146 12.53 -23.79 9.89
CA LYS A 146 13.44 -22.83 10.53
C LYS A 146 13.12 -21.39 10.16
N ALA A 147 12.76 -21.11 8.91
CA ALA A 147 12.39 -19.77 8.47
C ALA A 147 11.04 -19.34 9.08
N CYS A 148 10.08 -20.26 9.20
CA CYS A 148 8.82 -20.01 9.90
C CYS A 148 9.05 -19.76 11.40
N ASP A 149 9.86 -20.58 12.07
CA ASP A 149 10.18 -20.45 13.50
C ASP A 149 10.86 -19.11 13.81
N ALA A 150 11.69 -18.61 12.89
CA ALA A 150 12.31 -17.29 13.01
C ALA A 150 11.30 -16.14 13.04
N SER A 151 10.06 -16.36 12.62
CA SER A 151 8.96 -15.37 12.70
C SER A 151 8.21 -15.42 14.05
N ALA A 152 8.56 -16.33 14.97
CA ALA A 152 7.89 -16.48 16.26
C ALA A 152 7.71 -15.16 17.05
N PRO A 153 8.72 -14.25 17.13
CA PRO A 153 8.53 -12.99 17.84
C PRO A 153 7.43 -12.09 17.24
N VAL A 154 7.30 -12.05 15.91
CA VAL A 154 6.24 -11.27 15.27
C VAL A 154 4.89 -11.97 15.36
N MET A 155 4.85 -13.30 15.31
CA MET A 155 3.63 -14.07 15.56
C MET A 155 3.11 -13.84 16.99
N GLN A 156 4.01 -13.72 17.96
CA GLN A 156 3.64 -13.40 19.35
C GLN A 156 2.96 -12.02 19.43
N VAL A 157 3.52 -10.99 18.78
CA VAL A 157 2.91 -9.65 18.70
C VAL A 157 1.51 -9.73 18.09
N LYS A 158 1.32 -10.53 17.05
CA LYS A 158 0.01 -10.71 16.39
C LYS A 158 -1.01 -11.36 17.33
N ARG A 159 -0.62 -12.40 18.05
CA ARG A 159 -1.46 -13.06 19.08
C ARG A 159 -1.87 -12.11 20.19
N GLU A 160 -0.94 -11.31 20.70
CA GLU A 160 -1.19 -10.30 21.74
C GLU A 160 -2.20 -9.24 21.28
N LEU A 161 -2.30 -8.99 19.98
CA LEU A 161 -3.28 -8.09 19.36
C LEU A 161 -4.60 -8.80 19.03
N GLY A 162 -4.77 -10.07 19.37
CA GLY A 162 -5.98 -10.85 19.10
C GLY A 162 -6.12 -11.29 17.64
N ILE A 163 -5.05 -11.22 16.85
CA ILE A 163 -5.06 -11.64 15.45
C ILE A 163 -5.06 -13.16 15.37
N ARG A 164 -6.03 -13.70 14.64
CA ARG A 164 -6.11 -15.14 14.37
C ARG A 164 -5.06 -15.53 13.34
N LEU A 165 -4.25 -16.52 13.68
CA LEU A 165 -3.27 -17.13 12.79
C LEU A 165 -3.07 -18.60 13.15
N GLU A 166 -2.87 -19.41 12.13
CA GLU A 166 -2.64 -20.85 12.24
C GLU A 166 -1.33 -21.20 11.52
N VAL A 167 -0.59 -22.15 12.09
CA VAL A 167 0.60 -22.72 11.44
C VAL A 167 0.20 -24.10 10.93
N LEU A 168 0.22 -24.25 9.62
CA LEU A 168 -0.23 -25.43 8.90
C LEU A 168 0.96 -26.15 8.25
N ASP A 169 0.85 -27.46 8.07
CA ASP A 169 1.67 -28.21 7.12
C ASP A 169 1.11 -28.09 5.68
N ARG A 170 1.83 -28.66 4.70
CA ARG A 170 1.40 -28.63 3.30
C ARG A 170 0.04 -29.28 3.09
N ALA A 171 -0.23 -30.43 3.70
CA ALA A 171 -1.49 -31.16 3.49
C ALA A 171 -2.69 -30.39 4.03
N GLN A 172 -2.56 -29.81 5.23
CA GLN A 172 -3.57 -28.96 5.84
C GLN A 172 -3.83 -27.70 4.98
N ALA A 173 -2.76 -27.06 4.48
CA ALA A 173 -2.87 -25.87 3.64
C ALA A 173 -3.52 -26.21 2.29
N THR A 174 -3.17 -27.33 1.65
CA THR A 174 -3.75 -27.79 0.38
C THR A 174 -5.24 -28.14 0.52
N ALA A 175 -5.66 -28.65 1.69
CA ALA A 175 -7.08 -28.88 1.95
C ALA A 175 -7.92 -27.59 1.94
N ILE A 176 -7.33 -26.44 2.35
CA ILE A 176 -7.97 -25.12 2.31
C ILE A 176 -7.81 -24.49 0.91
N GLU A 177 -6.60 -24.56 0.33
CA GLU A 177 -6.25 -23.97 -0.98
C GLU A 177 -5.72 -25.04 -1.95
N PRO A 178 -6.58 -25.66 -2.74
CA PRO A 178 -6.17 -26.74 -3.65
C PRO A 178 -5.13 -26.34 -4.71
N ALA A 179 -5.00 -25.05 -5.04
CA ALA A 179 -3.98 -24.61 -5.99
C ALA A 179 -2.53 -24.87 -5.51
N LEU A 180 -2.33 -25.14 -4.21
CA LEU A 180 -1.03 -25.51 -3.65
C LEU A 180 -0.57 -26.91 -4.02
N ASP A 181 -1.46 -27.78 -4.50
CA ASP A 181 -1.10 -29.13 -4.95
C ASP A 181 -0.06 -29.10 -6.07
N ALA A 182 -0.28 -28.22 -7.04
CA ALA A 182 0.61 -28.03 -8.19
C ALA A 182 1.75 -27.03 -7.94
N TYR A 183 1.92 -26.50 -6.73
CA TYR A 183 3.02 -25.58 -6.43
C TYR A 183 4.37 -26.32 -6.45
N PRO A 184 5.38 -25.85 -7.23
CA PRO A 184 6.54 -26.64 -7.60
C PRO A 184 7.55 -26.82 -6.46
N ASP A 185 7.63 -25.89 -5.51
CA ASP A 185 8.66 -25.92 -4.47
C ASP A 185 8.19 -26.63 -3.18
N PRO A 186 9.14 -27.03 -2.32
CA PRO A 186 8.82 -27.52 -0.99
C PRO A 186 8.07 -26.47 -0.17
N ILE A 187 7.01 -26.89 0.52
CA ILE A 187 6.31 -26.11 1.53
C ILE A 187 6.41 -26.91 2.83
N GLU A 188 7.24 -26.45 3.78
CA GLU A 188 7.36 -27.11 5.07
C GLU A 188 6.39 -26.54 6.10
N ARG A 189 6.08 -25.24 6.01
CA ARG A 189 5.10 -24.56 6.89
C ARG A 189 4.34 -23.50 6.10
N VAL A 190 3.10 -23.27 6.53
CA VAL A 190 2.26 -22.18 6.06
C VAL A 190 1.71 -21.42 7.26
N ILE A 191 1.83 -20.11 7.27
CA ILE A 191 1.05 -19.28 8.20
C ILE A 191 -0.23 -18.88 7.48
N TYR A 192 -1.37 -19.30 8.03
CA TYR A 192 -2.70 -18.97 7.54
C TYR A 192 -3.36 -17.92 8.43
N THR A 193 -3.89 -16.86 7.84
CA THR A 193 -4.60 -15.77 8.49
C THR A 193 -5.99 -15.65 7.86
N PRO A 194 -7.04 -16.20 8.49
CA PRO A 194 -8.38 -16.32 7.89
C PRO A 194 -9.11 -14.98 7.74
N ASP A 195 -8.72 -13.95 8.49
CA ASP A 195 -9.38 -12.64 8.52
C ASP A 195 -8.85 -11.65 7.49
N ASP A 196 -7.81 -12.00 6.76
CA ASP A 196 -7.28 -11.19 5.66
C ASP A 196 -8.23 -11.27 4.44
N ALA A 197 -8.12 -10.29 3.56
CA ALA A 197 -8.99 -10.17 2.41
C ALA A 197 -8.21 -9.74 1.15
N ALA A 198 -8.89 -9.71 0.03
CA ALA A 198 -8.43 -9.10 -1.21
C ALA A 198 -9.52 -8.18 -1.79
N GLY A 199 -9.12 -7.24 -2.64
CA GLY A 199 -10.04 -6.35 -3.33
C GLY A 199 -9.31 -5.35 -4.21
N ARG A 200 -9.99 -4.78 -5.19
CA ARG A 200 -9.41 -3.87 -6.18
C ARG A 200 -9.42 -2.42 -5.68
N PRO A 201 -8.25 -1.84 -5.31
CA PRO A 201 -8.21 -0.47 -4.81
C PRO A 201 -8.55 0.57 -5.87
N ASP A 202 -8.30 0.31 -7.15
CA ASP A 202 -8.66 1.17 -8.27
C ASP A 202 -10.18 1.29 -8.41
N ILE A 203 -10.89 0.17 -8.40
CA ILE A 203 -12.36 0.16 -8.44
C ILE A 203 -12.94 0.74 -7.14
N PHE A 204 -12.37 0.39 -5.98
CA PHE A 204 -12.79 0.94 -4.70
C PHE A 204 -12.72 2.48 -4.69
N CYS A 205 -11.59 3.06 -5.13
CA CYS A 205 -11.45 4.51 -5.16
C CYS A 205 -12.47 5.17 -6.09
N SER A 206 -12.70 4.60 -7.28
CA SER A 206 -13.67 5.12 -8.23
C SER A 206 -15.09 5.05 -7.69
N ALA A 207 -15.49 3.90 -7.15
CA ALA A 207 -16.82 3.71 -6.57
C ALA A 207 -17.05 4.62 -5.35
N LEU A 208 -16.04 4.76 -4.48
CA LEU A 208 -16.15 5.63 -3.31
C LEU A 208 -16.25 7.10 -3.69
N VAL A 209 -15.47 7.58 -4.67
CA VAL A 209 -15.57 8.96 -5.16
C VAL A 209 -16.98 9.25 -5.69
N GLU A 210 -17.57 8.35 -6.48
CA GLU A 210 -18.93 8.54 -7.01
C GLU A 210 -19.99 8.52 -5.88
N ALA A 211 -19.86 7.62 -4.92
CA ALA A 211 -20.74 7.61 -3.75
C ALA A 211 -20.64 8.91 -2.93
N LEU A 212 -19.43 9.44 -2.75
CA LEU A 212 -19.20 10.69 -2.03
C LEU A 212 -19.76 11.91 -2.77
N LYS A 213 -19.68 11.95 -4.09
CA LYS A 213 -20.34 13.02 -4.89
C LYS A 213 -21.84 13.00 -4.68
N GLN A 214 -22.47 11.83 -4.72
CA GLN A 214 -23.92 11.67 -4.63
C GLN A 214 -24.45 11.95 -3.22
N GLN A 215 -23.77 11.46 -2.18
CA GLN A 215 -24.29 11.49 -0.81
C GLN A 215 -23.79 12.68 0.02
N TYR A 216 -22.59 13.17 -0.26
CA TYR A 216 -21.93 14.20 0.56
C TYR A 216 -21.55 15.46 -0.22
N GLY A 217 -21.84 15.53 -1.51
CA GLY A 217 -21.51 16.70 -2.32
C GLY A 217 -20.01 16.90 -2.55
N LEU A 218 -19.22 15.81 -2.57
CA LEU A 218 -17.78 15.88 -2.86
C LEU A 218 -17.54 16.56 -4.21
N THR A 219 -16.71 17.61 -4.21
CA THR A 219 -16.21 18.22 -5.43
C THR A 219 -14.92 17.53 -5.88
N THR A 220 -14.79 17.21 -7.16
CA THR A 220 -13.56 16.63 -7.72
C THR A 220 -12.96 17.53 -8.79
N LEU A 221 -11.66 17.75 -8.73
CA LEU A 221 -10.89 18.51 -9.72
C LEU A 221 -9.72 17.65 -10.19
N PHE A 222 -9.96 16.92 -11.27
CA PHE A 222 -8.96 16.09 -11.94
C PHE A 222 -8.28 16.86 -13.08
N ASP A 223 -7.14 16.34 -13.59
CA ASP A 223 -6.26 17.02 -14.55
C ASP A 223 -5.78 18.39 -14.04
N GLN A 224 -5.65 18.54 -12.72
CA GLN A 224 -5.23 19.77 -12.05
C GLN A 224 -3.95 19.57 -11.25
N GLN A 225 -2.86 20.12 -11.74
CA GLN A 225 -1.58 20.08 -11.04
C GLN A 225 -1.47 21.25 -10.05
N ALA A 226 -1.29 20.92 -8.78
CA ALA A 226 -0.94 21.88 -7.74
C ALA A 226 0.51 22.36 -7.93
N VAL A 227 0.72 23.67 -7.81
CA VAL A 227 2.05 24.29 -7.99
C VAL A 227 2.53 25.05 -6.76
N GLN A 228 1.62 25.52 -5.87
CA GLN A 228 1.98 26.27 -4.70
C GLN A 228 0.90 26.16 -3.61
N LEU A 229 1.33 26.04 -2.36
CA LEU A 229 0.48 26.22 -1.19
C LEU A 229 0.36 27.74 -0.89
N LEU A 230 -0.86 28.23 -0.77
CA LEU A 230 -1.12 29.62 -0.39
C LEU A 230 -1.23 29.69 1.12
N VAL A 231 -0.35 30.47 1.75
CA VAL A 231 -0.27 30.61 3.21
C VAL A 231 -0.45 32.10 3.56
N ASP A 232 -1.39 32.38 4.46
CA ASP A 232 -1.59 33.70 5.02
C ASP A 232 -1.45 33.66 6.56
N ARG A 233 -0.65 34.53 7.11
CA ARG A 233 -0.41 34.67 8.57
C ARG A 233 -0.13 33.33 9.27
N GLY A 234 0.64 32.43 8.62
CA GLY A 234 1.01 31.13 9.17
C GLY A 234 -0.08 30.07 9.13
N ALA A 235 -1.19 30.32 8.42
CA ALA A 235 -2.25 29.37 8.19
C ALA A 235 -2.38 29.08 6.70
N ILE A 236 -2.84 27.86 6.35
CA ILE A 236 -3.21 27.54 4.97
C ILE A 236 -4.40 28.40 4.56
N ALA A 237 -4.32 29.04 3.39
CA ALA A 237 -5.38 29.83 2.80
C ALA A 237 -5.89 29.25 1.49
N GLY A 238 -5.09 28.38 0.84
CA GLY A 238 -5.52 27.78 -0.42
C GLY A 238 -4.43 27.03 -1.16
N LEU A 239 -4.74 26.72 -2.40
CA LEU A 239 -3.91 25.96 -3.35
C LEU A 239 -3.89 26.64 -4.70
N ALA A 240 -2.71 27.00 -5.22
CA ALA A 240 -2.57 27.48 -6.60
C ALA A 240 -2.38 26.30 -7.57
N LEU A 241 -3.07 26.36 -8.69
CA LEU A 241 -3.06 25.36 -9.75
C LEU A 241 -2.26 25.86 -10.97
N ARG A 242 -1.65 24.92 -11.71
CA ARG A 242 -0.81 25.26 -12.87
C ARG A 242 -1.53 26.08 -13.96
N LYS A 243 -2.85 25.92 -14.10
CA LYS A 243 -3.65 26.65 -15.08
C LYS A 243 -4.03 28.07 -14.66
N GLY A 244 -3.44 28.60 -13.57
CA GLY A 244 -3.63 29.97 -13.12
C GLY A 244 -4.79 30.17 -12.14
N ASN A 245 -5.59 29.14 -11.85
CA ASN A 245 -6.67 29.21 -10.87
C ASN A 245 -6.13 28.93 -9.45
N SER A 246 -6.77 29.50 -8.44
CA SER A 246 -6.55 29.16 -7.04
C SER A 246 -7.84 28.65 -6.40
N LEU A 247 -7.67 27.81 -5.38
CA LEU A 247 -8.75 27.26 -4.57
C LEU A 247 -8.52 27.70 -3.13
N ASP A 248 -9.52 28.31 -2.52
CA ASP A 248 -9.47 28.71 -1.12
C ASP A 248 -9.82 27.52 -0.23
N CYS A 249 -9.13 27.38 0.90
CA CYS A 249 -9.45 26.40 1.93
C CYS A 249 -9.01 26.86 3.32
N GLU A 250 -9.60 26.24 4.34
CA GLU A 250 -9.25 26.41 5.75
C GLU A 250 -8.41 25.22 6.25
N VAL A 251 -8.53 24.08 5.57
CA VAL A 251 -7.77 22.85 5.83
C VAL A 251 -7.28 22.27 4.50
N LEU A 252 -6.01 21.85 4.46
CA LEU A 252 -5.44 21.13 3.34
C LEU A 252 -4.76 19.85 3.81
N VAL A 253 -5.13 18.74 3.19
CA VAL A 253 -4.54 17.42 3.43
C VAL A 253 -3.70 17.03 2.23
N MET A 254 -2.41 16.83 2.43
CA MET A 254 -1.52 16.26 1.42
C MET A 254 -1.55 14.74 1.51
N ALA A 255 -2.11 14.08 0.48
CA ALA A 255 -2.16 12.63 0.29
C ALA A 255 -1.45 12.20 -1.01
N THR A 256 -0.37 12.90 -1.37
CA THR A 256 0.36 12.83 -2.64
C THR A 256 1.36 11.66 -2.75
N GLY A 257 1.26 10.67 -1.87
CA GLY A 257 2.11 9.48 -1.86
C GLY A 257 3.56 9.79 -1.50
N GLN A 258 4.42 9.93 -2.48
CA GLN A 258 5.85 10.26 -2.28
C GLN A 258 6.16 11.73 -2.46
N SER A 259 5.31 12.51 -3.14
CA SER A 259 5.58 13.90 -3.47
C SER A 259 5.29 14.80 -2.27
N ALA A 260 6.31 15.52 -1.83
CA ALA A 260 6.23 16.51 -0.76
C ALA A 260 6.90 17.83 -1.18
N GLU A 261 7.04 18.06 -2.48
CA GLU A 261 7.78 19.19 -3.05
C GLU A 261 7.14 20.54 -2.79
N LEU A 262 5.82 20.56 -2.60
CA LEU A 262 5.07 21.78 -2.27
C LEU A 262 5.32 22.28 -0.83
N LEU A 263 5.86 21.44 0.04
CA LEU A 263 6.15 21.79 1.42
C LEU A 263 7.41 22.64 1.53
N SER A 264 7.38 23.58 2.50
CA SER A 264 8.58 24.28 2.94
C SER A 264 9.62 23.28 3.45
N TRP A 265 10.90 23.68 3.44
CA TRP A 265 11.98 22.83 3.93
C TRP A 265 11.81 22.38 5.40
N ARG A 266 11.10 23.14 6.22
CA ARG A 266 10.81 22.80 7.63
C ARG A 266 9.81 21.66 7.77
N ASP A 267 8.81 21.62 6.89
CA ASP A 267 7.70 20.67 6.97
C ASP A 267 7.93 19.44 6.11
N ARG A 268 8.79 19.56 5.10
CA ARG A 268 9.13 18.45 4.20
C ARG A 268 9.74 17.28 5.00
N PRO A 269 9.22 16.07 4.87
CA PRO A 269 9.76 14.89 5.54
C PRO A 269 11.04 14.42 4.86
N TRP A 270 12.10 15.24 4.91
CA TRP A 270 13.37 15.05 4.23
C TRP A 270 14.04 13.75 4.64
N GLY A 271 14.42 12.90 3.64
CA GLY A 271 15.00 11.58 3.88
C GLY A 271 14.06 10.63 4.64
N SER A 272 12.75 10.85 4.59
CA SER A 272 11.75 10.00 5.25
C SER A 272 10.81 9.27 4.30
N ILE A 273 10.81 9.60 3.02
CA ILE A 273 10.04 8.88 2.00
C ILE A 273 10.96 8.64 0.81
N TRP A 274 11.03 7.38 0.35
CA TRP A 274 11.74 7.03 -0.87
C TRP A 274 10.88 6.10 -1.74
N PRO A 275 10.84 6.32 -3.08
CA PRO A 275 10.08 5.47 -3.98
C PRO A 275 10.75 4.11 -4.15
N VAL A 276 10.00 3.05 -3.95
CA VAL A 276 10.39 1.67 -4.27
C VAL A 276 9.48 1.17 -5.37
N GLN A 277 10.03 0.97 -6.57
CA GLN A 277 9.25 0.48 -7.70
C GLN A 277 8.94 -1.00 -7.52
N GLY A 278 7.66 -1.34 -7.74
CA GLY A 278 7.19 -2.70 -7.86
C GLY A 278 6.54 -2.95 -9.21
N TYR A 279 6.26 -4.22 -9.47
CA TYR A 279 5.60 -4.68 -10.69
C TYR A 279 4.40 -5.55 -10.34
N SER A 280 3.41 -5.54 -11.21
CA SER A 280 2.32 -6.51 -11.15
C SER A 280 1.90 -6.95 -12.55
N LEU A 281 1.30 -8.12 -12.60
CA LEU A 281 0.54 -8.59 -13.74
C LEU A 281 -0.89 -8.93 -13.29
N THR A 282 -1.85 -8.69 -14.15
CA THR A 282 -3.24 -9.11 -13.94
C THR A 282 -3.68 -9.89 -15.18
N ALA A 283 -4.24 -11.09 -14.98
CA ALA A 283 -4.66 -11.98 -16.04
C ALA A 283 -6.01 -12.65 -15.70
N PRO A 284 -6.79 -13.09 -16.70
CA PRO A 284 -8.01 -13.86 -16.47
C PRO A 284 -7.74 -15.12 -15.64
N ALA A 285 -8.63 -15.40 -14.68
CA ALA A 285 -8.56 -16.55 -13.82
C ALA A 285 -8.99 -17.82 -14.57
N LYS A 286 -8.27 -18.92 -14.40
CA LYS A 286 -8.70 -20.26 -14.84
C LYS A 286 -9.68 -20.88 -13.83
N ALA A 287 -10.30 -22.00 -14.18
CA ALA A 287 -11.26 -22.71 -13.33
C ALA A 287 -10.65 -23.10 -11.96
N GLN A 288 -9.37 -23.49 -11.96
CA GLN A 288 -8.58 -23.85 -10.77
C GLN A 288 -7.87 -22.66 -10.11
N ALA A 289 -8.33 -21.42 -10.37
CA ALA A 289 -7.76 -20.25 -9.75
C ALA A 289 -7.84 -20.31 -8.22
N MET A 290 -6.80 -19.81 -7.58
CA MET A 290 -6.69 -19.78 -6.12
C MET A 290 -7.91 -19.10 -5.46
N ARG A 291 -8.26 -19.56 -4.26
CA ARG A 291 -9.34 -19.00 -3.43
C ARG A 291 -8.81 -18.12 -2.33
N VAL A 292 -7.63 -18.47 -1.80
CA VAL A 292 -6.93 -17.77 -0.73
C VAL A 292 -5.84 -16.88 -1.32
N SER A 293 -5.64 -15.70 -0.76
CA SER A 293 -4.49 -14.86 -1.13
C SER A 293 -3.19 -15.51 -0.69
N ILE A 294 -2.18 -15.55 -1.57
CA ILE A 294 -0.91 -16.24 -1.29
C ILE A 294 0.25 -15.23 -1.26
N THR A 295 1.15 -15.42 -0.31
CA THR A 295 2.47 -14.78 -0.30
C THR A 295 3.54 -15.86 -0.41
N ASP A 296 4.21 -15.91 -1.53
CA ASP A 296 5.36 -16.77 -1.79
C ASP A 296 6.63 -16.03 -1.32
N LEU A 297 7.17 -16.44 -0.18
CA LEU A 297 8.37 -15.81 0.38
C LEU A 297 9.64 -16.16 -0.39
N SER A 298 9.68 -17.30 -1.08
CA SER A 298 10.85 -17.73 -1.84
C SER A 298 11.07 -16.85 -3.07
N ARG A 299 9.98 -16.55 -3.79
CA ARG A 299 9.97 -15.68 -4.99
C ARG A 299 9.67 -14.22 -4.67
N LYS A 300 9.22 -13.94 -3.44
CA LYS A 300 8.75 -12.59 -2.99
C LYS A 300 7.66 -12.03 -3.89
N ILE A 301 6.70 -12.90 -4.23
CA ILE A 301 5.54 -12.59 -5.05
C ILE A 301 4.28 -12.81 -4.21
N VAL A 302 3.34 -11.91 -4.31
CA VAL A 302 2.00 -12.05 -3.75
C VAL A 302 1.00 -12.32 -4.86
N PHE A 303 0.02 -13.17 -4.58
CA PHE A 303 -1.05 -13.54 -5.50
C PHE A 303 -2.40 -13.29 -4.84
N ALA A 304 -3.35 -12.74 -5.61
CA ALA A 304 -4.72 -12.53 -5.17
C ALA A 304 -5.70 -12.78 -6.32
N ARG A 305 -6.82 -13.43 -6.03
CA ARG A 305 -7.95 -13.52 -6.94
C ARG A 305 -8.83 -12.29 -6.79
N LEU A 306 -9.24 -11.70 -7.91
CA LEU A 306 -10.03 -10.48 -8.01
C LEU A 306 -11.19 -10.73 -8.99
N GLY A 307 -12.30 -11.22 -8.48
CA GLY A 307 -13.40 -11.69 -9.31
C GLY A 307 -12.96 -12.79 -10.29
N ASN A 308 -13.00 -12.47 -11.57
CA ASN A 308 -12.59 -13.38 -12.67
C ASN A 308 -11.13 -13.17 -13.11
N GLU A 309 -10.30 -12.53 -12.31
CA GLU A 309 -8.89 -12.27 -12.59
C GLU A 309 -8.00 -12.75 -11.45
N VAL A 310 -6.74 -13.05 -11.76
CA VAL A 310 -5.66 -13.23 -10.79
C VAL A 310 -4.64 -12.12 -10.97
N ARG A 311 -4.21 -11.53 -9.88
CA ARG A 311 -3.11 -10.57 -9.84
C ARG A 311 -1.92 -11.15 -9.10
N ALA A 312 -0.75 -11.12 -9.75
CA ALA A 312 0.52 -11.32 -9.09
C ALA A 312 1.25 -9.98 -8.96
N ALA A 313 1.90 -9.73 -7.82
CA ALA A 313 2.70 -8.53 -7.62
C ALA A 313 3.97 -8.84 -6.84
N GLY A 314 5.08 -8.18 -7.20
CA GLY A 314 6.37 -8.45 -6.59
C GLY A 314 7.41 -7.40 -6.97
N LEU A 315 8.67 -7.77 -6.81
CA LEU A 315 9.88 -6.99 -7.05
C LEU A 315 9.96 -5.71 -6.21
N ALA A 316 11.18 -5.29 -5.96
CA ALA A 316 11.48 -4.03 -5.30
C ALA A 316 12.76 -3.42 -5.91
N ASP A 317 12.58 -2.43 -6.77
CA ASP A 317 13.68 -1.66 -7.34
C ASP A 317 13.83 -0.37 -6.53
N ILE A 318 15.01 -0.16 -5.95
CA ILE A 318 15.33 0.92 -5.00
C ILE A 318 16.48 1.75 -5.56
N GLY A 319 16.42 3.07 -5.42
CA GLY A 319 17.51 3.98 -5.77
C GLY A 319 17.09 5.14 -6.66
N ALA A 320 16.35 4.96 -7.75
CA ALA A 320 15.89 6.06 -8.57
C ALA A 320 14.67 6.77 -7.94
N ARG A 321 14.58 8.11 -8.09
CA ARG A 321 13.38 8.87 -7.73
C ARG A 321 12.25 8.66 -8.73
N HIS A 322 12.60 8.56 -10.00
CA HIS A 322 11.67 8.37 -11.11
C HIS A 322 12.00 7.08 -11.84
N TRP A 323 11.04 6.20 -11.92
CA TRP A 323 11.18 4.92 -12.55
C TRP A 323 10.42 4.86 -13.88
N LYS A 324 11.01 4.18 -14.85
CA LYS A 324 10.32 3.78 -16.07
C LYS A 324 10.04 2.28 -16.01
N PHE A 325 8.99 1.85 -16.69
CA PHE A 325 8.72 0.41 -16.85
C PHE A 325 9.92 -0.27 -17.51
N ASN A 326 10.39 -1.36 -16.90
CA ASN A 326 11.50 -2.14 -17.43
C ASN A 326 10.97 -3.50 -17.90
N ALA A 327 10.93 -3.68 -19.22
CA ALA A 327 10.38 -4.88 -19.86
C ALA A 327 11.13 -6.17 -19.49
N GLN A 328 12.47 -6.10 -19.34
CA GLN A 328 13.27 -7.27 -18.95
C GLN A 328 13.01 -7.70 -17.51
N ARG A 329 12.92 -6.72 -16.57
CA ARG A 329 12.52 -6.98 -15.18
C ARG A 329 11.13 -7.59 -15.11
N PHE A 330 10.19 -7.04 -15.88
CA PHE A 330 8.83 -7.58 -15.96
C PHE A 330 8.80 -8.99 -16.54
N ALA A 331 9.59 -9.29 -17.58
CA ALA A 331 9.67 -10.62 -18.18
C ALA A 331 10.17 -11.66 -17.16
N SER A 332 11.21 -11.34 -16.38
CA SER A 332 11.71 -12.22 -15.31
C SER A 332 10.65 -12.43 -14.21
N PHE A 333 9.97 -11.37 -13.78
CA PHE A 333 8.88 -11.45 -12.82
C PHE A 333 7.72 -12.32 -13.33
N ARG A 334 7.31 -12.11 -14.59
CA ARG A 334 6.26 -12.90 -15.24
C ARG A 334 6.62 -14.39 -15.27
N ALA A 335 7.86 -14.73 -15.64
CA ALA A 335 8.33 -16.11 -15.65
C ALA A 335 8.23 -16.78 -14.28
N CYS A 336 8.69 -16.10 -13.21
CA CYS A 336 8.57 -16.59 -11.84
C CYS A 336 7.11 -16.74 -11.38
N ALA A 337 6.22 -15.83 -11.77
CA ALA A 337 4.80 -15.92 -11.42
C ALA A 337 4.12 -17.11 -12.12
N ILE A 338 4.44 -17.36 -13.41
CA ILE A 338 3.94 -18.50 -14.18
C ILE A 338 4.47 -19.81 -13.61
N GLU A 339 5.75 -19.88 -13.29
CA GLU A 339 6.36 -21.06 -12.66
C GLU A 339 5.65 -21.42 -11.34
N ALA A 340 5.35 -20.42 -10.52
CA ALA A 340 4.70 -20.66 -9.22
C ALA A 340 3.24 -21.12 -9.36
N PHE A 341 2.42 -20.40 -10.14
CA PHE A 341 0.97 -20.58 -10.17
C PHE A 341 0.34 -20.39 -11.56
N GLY A 342 1.06 -20.67 -12.66
CA GLY A 342 0.56 -20.50 -14.02
C GLY A 342 -0.68 -21.35 -14.35
N GLN A 343 -0.93 -22.43 -13.61
CA GLN A 343 -2.15 -23.22 -13.74
C GLN A 343 -3.41 -22.47 -13.27
N THR A 344 -3.27 -21.38 -12.53
CA THR A 344 -4.40 -20.63 -11.92
C THR A 344 -4.89 -19.47 -12.77
N PHE A 345 -4.14 -19.03 -13.78
CA PHE A 345 -4.50 -17.90 -14.65
C PHE A 345 -4.06 -18.10 -16.10
N GLU A 346 -4.70 -17.38 -17.02
CA GLU A 346 -4.36 -17.42 -18.44
C GLU A 346 -3.03 -16.71 -18.67
N HIS A 347 -2.10 -17.40 -19.33
CA HIS A 347 -0.76 -16.85 -19.63
C HIS A 347 -0.29 -17.16 -21.05
N ASP A 348 -1.08 -17.88 -21.83
CA ASP A 348 -0.78 -18.21 -23.20
C ASP A 348 -1.13 -17.03 -24.12
N GLN A 349 -0.25 -16.76 -25.11
CA GLN A 349 -0.44 -15.79 -26.19
C GLN A 349 -0.58 -14.29 -25.83
N GLY A 350 0.09 -13.81 -24.77
CA GLY A 350 0.46 -12.40 -24.64
C GLY A 350 -0.65 -11.34 -24.47
N GLN A 351 -1.84 -11.57 -24.96
CA GLN A 351 -2.93 -10.59 -24.99
C GLN A 351 -3.76 -10.52 -23.71
N ALA A 352 -3.76 -11.57 -22.89
CA ALA A 352 -4.59 -11.64 -21.70
C ALA A 352 -3.95 -10.99 -20.46
N MET A 353 -2.62 -10.86 -20.43
CA MET A 353 -1.90 -10.30 -19.29
C MET A 353 -1.71 -8.79 -19.39
N ARG A 354 -2.13 -8.08 -18.36
CA ARG A 354 -1.89 -6.63 -18.24
C ARG A 354 -0.72 -6.36 -17.32
N PRO A 355 0.43 -5.88 -17.85
CA PRO A 355 1.57 -5.47 -17.06
C PRO A 355 1.34 -4.11 -16.40
N TRP A 356 1.92 -3.92 -15.22
CA TRP A 356 1.92 -2.62 -14.54
C TRP A 356 3.18 -2.47 -13.69
N SER A 357 3.60 -1.23 -13.48
CA SER A 357 4.59 -0.88 -12.46
C SER A 357 4.25 0.43 -11.79
N GLY A 358 4.62 0.55 -10.52
CA GLY A 358 4.38 1.77 -9.76
C GLY A 358 5.31 1.90 -8.56
N ALA A 359 5.46 3.13 -8.09
CA ALA A 359 6.35 3.46 -6.97
C ALA A 359 5.58 3.44 -5.65
N ARG A 360 6.06 2.61 -4.72
CA ARG A 360 5.58 2.57 -3.34
C ARG A 360 6.27 3.67 -2.53
N PRO A 361 5.57 4.59 -1.87
CA PRO A 361 6.19 5.65 -1.07
C PRO A 361 6.65 5.11 0.29
N CYS A 362 7.83 4.49 0.33
CA CYS A 362 8.31 3.78 1.51
C CYS A 362 8.98 4.71 2.52
N THR A 363 8.53 4.65 3.78
CA THR A 363 9.23 5.26 4.91
C THR A 363 10.21 4.24 5.52
N PRO A 364 11.27 4.70 6.18
CA PRO A 364 12.25 3.81 6.82
C PRO A 364 11.67 2.94 7.93
N SER A 365 10.64 3.44 8.63
CA SER A 365 9.92 2.70 9.70
C SER A 365 8.78 1.85 9.17
N SER A 366 8.41 1.99 7.89
CA SER A 366 7.18 1.51 7.26
C SER A 366 5.90 2.16 7.78
N GLN A 367 5.96 2.97 8.85
CA GLN A 367 4.81 3.72 9.34
C GLN A 367 4.52 4.94 8.45
N PRO A 368 3.26 5.25 8.16
CA PRO A 368 2.89 6.45 7.43
C PRO A 368 3.19 7.73 8.24
N ILE A 369 3.35 8.83 7.54
CA ILE A 369 3.53 10.16 8.14
C ILE A 369 2.15 10.82 8.22
N ILE A 370 1.55 10.78 9.41
CA ILE A 370 0.24 11.37 9.70
C ILE A 370 0.44 12.43 10.76
N ARG A 371 0.43 13.70 10.37
CA ARG A 371 0.68 14.82 11.31
C ARG A 371 0.26 16.17 10.74
N GLY A 372 0.06 17.16 11.60
CA GLY A 372 0.06 18.56 11.21
C GLY A 372 1.46 19.04 10.80
N THR A 373 1.53 20.24 10.27
CA THR A 373 2.77 20.93 9.89
C THR A 373 2.97 22.20 10.72
N SER A 374 4.03 22.96 10.44
CA SER A 374 4.22 24.31 11.03
C SER A 374 3.20 25.33 10.49
N VAL A 375 2.54 25.03 9.37
CA VAL A 375 1.45 25.82 8.81
C VAL A 375 0.13 25.32 9.39
N ARG A 376 -0.58 26.19 10.11
CA ARG A 376 -1.87 25.86 10.69
C ARG A 376 -2.87 25.45 9.60
N GLY A 377 -3.64 24.39 9.82
CA GLY A 377 -4.60 23.84 8.85
C GLY A 377 -3.98 22.98 7.75
N LEU A 378 -2.64 22.78 7.71
CA LEU A 378 -1.97 21.91 6.75
C LEU A 378 -1.56 20.59 7.40
N PHE A 379 -2.06 19.49 6.84
CA PHE A 379 -1.84 18.14 7.35
C PHE A 379 -1.20 17.23 6.30
N LEU A 380 -0.42 16.26 6.77
CA LEU A 380 0.21 15.22 5.95
C LEU A 380 -0.42 13.87 6.23
N ASN A 381 -0.66 13.11 5.16
CA ASN A 381 -1.03 11.70 5.20
C ASN A 381 -0.29 10.98 4.07
N LEU A 382 1.00 10.67 4.28
CA LEU A 382 1.97 10.30 3.25
C LEU A 382 2.74 9.03 3.63
N GLY A 383 3.42 8.41 2.67
CA GLY A 383 4.47 7.45 2.97
C GLY A 383 3.98 6.07 3.43
N HIS A 384 2.87 5.56 2.90
CA HIS A 384 2.27 4.27 3.29
C HIS A 384 2.99 3.03 2.75
N GLY A 385 4.04 3.20 1.96
CA GLY A 385 4.89 2.12 1.46
C GLY A 385 4.12 1.03 0.72
N THR A 386 4.36 -0.21 1.10
CA THR A 386 3.74 -1.41 0.52
C THR A 386 2.32 -1.68 1.02
N LEU A 387 1.90 -1.00 2.09
CA LEU A 387 0.68 -1.30 2.83
C LEU A 387 -0.44 -0.24 2.64
N GLY A 388 -0.32 0.67 1.67
CA GLY A 388 -1.27 1.77 1.49
C GLY A 388 -2.73 1.32 1.38
N TRP A 389 -3.01 0.21 0.71
CA TRP A 389 -4.35 -0.38 0.63
C TRP A 389 -4.83 -0.86 2.00
N THR A 390 -4.00 -1.61 2.70
CA THR A 390 -4.29 -2.15 4.05
C THR A 390 -4.43 -1.05 5.12
N LEU A 391 -3.74 0.08 4.99
CA LEU A 391 -3.70 1.13 6.01
C LEU A 391 -4.61 2.32 5.71
N GLY A 392 -5.14 2.43 4.48
CA GLY A 392 -5.75 3.65 3.95
C GLY A 392 -6.87 4.24 4.82
N LEU A 393 -7.89 3.44 5.15
CA LEU A 393 -9.00 3.90 5.97
C LEU A 393 -8.58 4.17 7.43
N GLY A 394 -7.70 3.34 8.00
CA GLY A 394 -7.20 3.53 9.36
C GLY A 394 -6.35 4.80 9.50
N SER A 395 -5.50 5.10 8.50
CA SER A 395 -4.72 6.35 8.48
C SER A 395 -5.61 7.58 8.28
N ALA A 396 -6.66 7.45 7.46
CA ALA A 396 -7.65 8.52 7.29
C ALA A 396 -8.40 8.83 8.60
N ALA A 397 -8.75 7.80 9.39
CA ALA A 397 -9.36 8.00 10.70
C ALA A 397 -8.42 8.69 11.71
N GLN A 398 -7.12 8.36 11.68
CA GLN A 398 -6.13 9.05 12.50
C GLN A 398 -6.00 10.53 12.08
N LEU A 399 -5.98 10.79 10.77
CA LEU A 399 -5.96 12.14 10.22
C LEU A 399 -7.19 12.95 10.66
N ALA A 400 -8.40 12.38 10.56
CA ALA A 400 -9.64 13.08 10.94
C ALA A 400 -9.59 13.57 12.39
N LYS A 401 -9.07 12.74 13.33
CA LYS A 401 -8.87 13.15 14.73
C LYS A 401 -7.94 14.35 14.87
N LEU A 402 -6.86 14.42 14.06
CA LEU A 402 -5.96 15.57 14.08
C LEU A 402 -6.63 16.85 13.54
N VAL A 403 -7.45 16.71 12.50
CA VAL A 403 -8.21 17.84 11.93
C VAL A 403 -9.26 18.35 12.93
N GLU A 404 -9.98 17.45 13.60
CA GLU A 404 -10.96 17.82 14.64
C GLU A 404 -10.33 18.55 15.83
N GLN A 405 -9.13 18.15 16.27
CA GLN A 405 -8.39 18.80 17.36
C GLN A 405 -7.86 20.18 16.98
N HIS A 406 -7.83 20.50 15.72
CA HIS A 406 -7.29 21.75 15.19
C HIS A 406 -8.37 22.85 15.03
N ASN A 407 -9.63 22.45 14.86
CA ASN A 407 -10.80 23.34 14.79
C ASN A 407 -11.30 23.70 16.19
#